data_9f90b17c3d362126b0b263375ff530ff
#
_entry.id   9f90b17c3d362126b0b263375ff530ff
#
_cell.length_a   1.000
_cell.length_b   1.000
_cell.length_c   1.000
_cell.angle_alpha   90.00
_cell.angle_beta   90.00
_cell.angle_gamma   90.00
#
_symmetry.space_group_name_H-M   'P 1'
#
loop_
_entity.id
_entity.type
_entity.pdbx_description
1 polymer ?
#
loop_
_entity_poly.entity_id
_entity_poly.type
_entity_poly.pdbx_seq_one_letter_code
_entity_poly.pdbx_strand_id
1 'polypeptide(L)'
;MAFKVFPPTGESLRFVSLPTVLKWYMRKIFNVERNIMKIARPVARRLTDVPLPDEEYFKALENFYERLKGVDEVLIDPEITSVRIVANPEKMVLKESQRAFLYFNLFGVNVDAVIVNKVLPPSVENCEHFSKWLLTQKRHIEDISALFYPVPVFTVPLMEDEVVGQERLEILSHLIYGDTDPIRVFYKEKPYEFIEENGGYIIRLKAPFLTKEGLSVLKSEGEIIVRWKNFKSHVLLPRRLRDYEPKGAKIEDGYLKIFLSKA
;
A
#
# COMPACT_ATOMS: atom_id res chain seq x y z
N MET A 1 -17.37 -5.84 -11.81
CA MET A 1 -16.11 -6.07 -11.09
C MET A 1 -14.94 -5.88 -12.03
N ALA A 2 -13.87 -5.20 -11.62
CA ALA A 2 -12.70 -4.97 -12.45
C ALA A 2 -11.46 -5.54 -11.76
N PHE A 3 -10.67 -6.33 -12.48
CA PHE A 3 -9.37 -6.83 -12.03
C PHE A 3 -8.26 -6.06 -12.72
N LYS A 4 -7.24 -5.69 -11.95
CA LYS A 4 -6.03 -5.08 -12.46
C LYS A 4 -4.81 -5.83 -11.91
N VAL A 5 -3.93 -6.26 -12.80
CA VAL A 5 -2.64 -6.85 -12.43
C VAL A 5 -1.59 -5.78 -12.51
N PHE A 6 -0.85 -5.60 -11.43
CA PHE A 6 0.24 -4.64 -11.34
C PHE A 6 1.57 -5.38 -11.13
N PRO A 7 2.66 -4.98 -11.80
CA PRO A 7 3.99 -5.48 -11.48
C PRO A 7 4.36 -5.05 -10.05
N PRO A 8 5.15 -5.83 -9.30
CA PRO A 8 5.55 -5.53 -7.92
C PRO A 8 6.63 -4.45 -7.86
N THR A 9 6.41 -3.32 -8.54
CA THR A 9 7.38 -2.25 -8.67
C THR A 9 6.95 -1.02 -7.90
N GLY A 10 7.92 -0.15 -7.59
CA GLY A 10 7.65 1.17 -7.00
C GLY A 10 6.67 2.01 -7.82
N GLU A 11 6.55 1.77 -9.12
CA GLU A 11 5.61 2.46 -10.01
C GLU A 11 4.15 2.14 -9.67
N SER A 12 3.83 0.87 -9.39
CA SER A 12 2.47 0.46 -8.99
C SER A 12 2.06 1.11 -7.67
N LEU A 13 2.98 1.19 -6.73
CA LEU A 13 2.76 1.85 -5.44
C LEU A 13 2.60 3.37 -5.60
N ARG A 14 3.37 3.99 -6.49
CA ARG A 14 3.20 5.41 -6.85
C ARG A 14 1.84 5.66 -7.49
N PHE A 15 1.40 4.78 -8.38
CA PHE A 15 0.09 4.89 -9.02
C PHE A 15 -1.05 4.85 -7.99
N VAL A 16 -1.01 3.90 -7.06
CA VAL A 16 -2.02 3.79 -5.98
C VAL A 16 -1.98 5.00 -5.04
N SER A 17 -0.80 5.58 -4.80
CA SER A 17 -0.65 6.76 -3.95
C SER A 17 -1.05 8.09 -4.61
N LEU A 18 -1.12 8.12 -5.95
CA LEU A 18 -1.32 9.34 -6.73
C LEU A 18 -2.56 10.15 -6.31
N PRO A 19 -3.76 9.57 -6.13
CA PRO A 19 -4.93 10.35 -5.72
C PRO A 19 -4.73 11.05 -4.37
N THR A 20 -4.16 10.35 -3.39
CA THR A 20 -3.90 10.89 -2.05
C THR A 20 -2.85 12.00 -2.08
N VAL A 21 -1.76 11.80 -2.82
CA VAL A 21 -0.68 12.79 -2.97
C VAL A 21 -1.19 14.03 -3.70
N LEU A 22 -1.97 13.84 -4.78
CA LEU A 22 -2.54 14.95 -5.53
C LEU A 22 -3.56 15.75 -4.69
N LYS A 23 -4.40 15.08 -3.93
CA LYS A 23 -5.34 15.72 -2.99
C LYS A 23 -4.61 16.56 -1.95
N TRP A 24 -3.50 16.07 -1.41
CA TRP A 24 -2.65 16.82 -0.49
C TRP A 24 -2.02 18.04 -1.17
N TYR A 25 -1.43 17.87 -2.37
CA TYR A 25 -0.83 18.95 -3.15
C TYR A 25 -1.85 20.06 -3.46
N MET A 26 -3.02 19.70 -3.97
CA MET A 26 -4.09 20.65 -4.29
C MET A 26 -4.54 21.47 -3.06
N ARG A 27 -4.60 20.82 -1.90
CA ARG A 27 -5.02 21.46 -0.66
C ARG A 27 -3.96 22.38 -0.06
N LYS A 28 -2.67 22.02 -0.15
CA LYS A 28 -1.61 22.68 0.59
C LYS A 28 -0.71 23.58 -0.26
N ILE A 29 -0.42 23.21 -1.47
CA ILE A 29 0.63 23.83 -2.28
C ILE A 29 0.06 24.57 -3.49
N PHE A 30 -0.93 24.00 -4.15
CA PHE A 30 -1.45 24.49 -5.43
C PHE A 30 -1.73 26.01 -5.47
N ASN A 31 -2.51 26.51 -4.52
CA ASN A 31 -2.87 27.93 -4.49
C ASN A 31 -1.68 28.84 -4.20
N VAL A 32 -0.74 28.37 -3.38
CA VAL A 32 0.49 29.11 -3.05
C VAL A 32 1.37 29.20 -4.30
N GLU A 33 1.60 28.08 -4.95
CA GLU A 33 2.42 28.02 -6.17
C GLU A 33 1.81 28.84 -7.30
N ARG A 34 0.50 28.72 -7.54
CA ARG A 34 -0.22 29.49 -8.55
C ARG A 34 -0.09 31.01 -8.31
N ASN A 35 -0.21 31.45 -7.07
CA ASN A 35 -0.09 32.88 -6.72
C ASN A 35 1.34 33.37 -6.90
N ILE A 36 2.34 32.60 -6.47
CA ILE A 36 3.77 32.92 -6.69
C ILE A 36 4.07 33.03 -8.18
N MET A 37 3.59 32.09 -9.00
CA MET A 37 3.82 32.08 -10.43
C MET A 37 3.18 33.28 -11.14
N LYS A 38 2.01 33.74 -10.71
CA LYS A 38 1.40 34.97 -11.25
C LYS A 38 2.29 36.20 -11.08
N ILE A 39 3.01 36.29 -9.97
CA ILE A 39 3.91 37.43 -9.66
C ILE A 39 5.30 37.23 -10.28
N ALA A 40 5.87 36.04 -10.19
CA ALA A 40 7.24 35.75 -10.61
C ALA A 40 7.39 35.67 -12.13
N ARG A 41 6.40 35.16 -12.85
CA ARG A 41 6.48 34.90 -14.30
C ARG A 41 6.81 36.13 -15.16
N PRO A 42 6.19 37.32 -14.97
CA PRO A 42 6.55 38.50 -15.76
C PRO A 42 8.01 38.94 -15.62
N VAL A 43 8.59 38.71 -14.43
CA VAL A 43 10.00 39.07 -14.12
C VAL A 43 10.93 37.97 -14.69
N ALA A 44 10.63 36.72 -14.42
CA ALA A 44 11.47 35.59 -14.83
C ALA A 44 11.58 35.43 -16.36
N ARG A 45 10.53 35.72 -17.12
CA ARG A 45 10.57 35.75 -18.60
C ARG A 45 11.61 36.69 -19.18
N ARG A 46 12.04 37.68 -18.43
CA ARG A 46 13.09 38.62 -18.84
C ARG A 46 14.50 38.15 -18.48
N LEU A 47 14.61 37.15 -17.59
CA LEU A 47 15.88 36.70 -17.02
C LEU A 47 16.28 35.29 -17.45
N THR A 48 15.34 34.47 -17.87
CA THR A 48 15.60 33.07 -18.22
C THR A 48 14.70 32.60 -19.37
N ASP A 49 15.22 31.68 -20.20
CA ASP A 49 14.45 30.98 -21.27
C ASP A 49 13.76 29.72 -20.74
N VAL A 50 13.80 29.46 -19.42
CA VAL A 50 13.15 28.30 -18.83
C VAL A 50 11.63 28.51 -18.83
N PRO A 51 10.85 27.58 -19.44
CA PRO A 51 9.40 27.67 -19.45
C PRO A 51 8.86 27.50 -18.01
N LEU A 52 8.19 28.53 -17.52
CA LEU A 52 7.51 28.49 -16.21
C LEU A 52 6.04 28.08 -16.38
N PRO A 53 5.46 27.37 -15.37
CA PRO A 53 4.05 27.02 -15.36
C PRO A 53 3.15 28.25 -15.61
N ASP A 54 2.19 28.09 -16.49
CA ASP A 54 1.22 29.13 -16.82
C ASP A 54 -0.17 28.83 -16.26
N GLU A 55 -1.11 29.70 -16.50
CA GLU A 55 -2.48 29.53 -16.05
C GLU A 55 -3.16 28.32 -16.74
N GLU A 56 -2.75 27.99 -17.95
CA GLU A 56 -3.24 26.81 -18.66
C GLU A 56 -2.75 25.53 -18.01
N TYR A 57 -1.48 25.47 -17.58
CA TYR A 57 -0.94 24.37 -16.77
C TYR A 57 -1.74 24.18 -15.48
N PHE A 58 -2.01 25.26 -14.73
CA PHE A 58 -2.76 25.16 -13.48
C PHE A 58 -4.21 24.71 -13.70
N LYS A 59 -4.86 25.17 -14.77
CA LYS A 59 -6.20 24.69 -15.17
C LYS A 59 -6.19 23.21 -15.57
N ALA A 60 -5.18 22.77 -16.31
CA ALA A 60 -5.04 21.36 -16.69
C ALA A 60 -4.88 20.47 -15.43
N LEU A 61 -4.09 20.91 -14.46
CA LEU A 61 -3.88 20.21 -13.20
C LEU A 61 -5.15 20.19 -12.33
N GLU A 62 -5.90 21.28 -12.28
CA GLU A 62 -7.23 21.35 -11.63
C GLU A 62 -8.21 20.37 -12.26
N ASN A 63 -8.32 20.34 -13.59
CA ASN A 63 -9.17 19.42 -14.33
C ASN A 63 -8.76 17.95 -14.10
N PHE A 64 -7.47 17.67 -14.05
CA PHE A 64 -6.96 16.34 -13.75
C PHE A 64 -7.33 15.91 -12.33
N TYR A 65 -7.18 16.79 -11.35
CA TYR A 65 -7.59 16.52 -9.98
C TYR A 65 -9.09 16.24 -9.85
N GLU A 66 -9.93 17.05 -10.49
CA GLU A 66 -11.40 16.85 -10.44
C GLU A 66 -11.81 15.48 -11.03
N ARG A 67 -11.08 14.97 -12.04
CA ARG A 67 -11.31 13.63 -12.59
C ARG A 67 -10.87 12.50 -11.64
N LEU A 68 -9.92 12.76 -10.75
CA LEU A 68 -9.45 11.80 -9.74
C LEU A 68 -10.16 11.90 -8.41
N LYS A 69 -11.04 12.89 -8.26
CA LYS A 69 -11.79 13.10 -7.01
C LYS A 69 -12.66 11.89 -6.67
N GLY A 70 -12.53 11.41 -5.43
CA GLY A 70 -13.22 10.22 -4.95
C GLY A 70 -12.50 8.90 -5.24
N VAL A 71 -11.47 8.86 -6.10
CA VAL A 71 -10.70 7.63 -6.36
C VAL A 71 -9.99 7.15 -5.09
N ASP A 72 -9.47 8.07 -4.27
CA ASP A 72 -8.87 7.74 -2.98
C ASP A 72 -9.88 7.06 -2.03
N GLU A 73 -11.13 7.49 -2.02
CA GLU A 73 -12.20 6.91 -1.21
C GLU A 73 -12.53 5.48 -1.68
N VAL A 74 -12.62 5.26 -3.00
CA VAL A 74 -12.83 3.94 -3.59
C VAL A 74 -11.68 2.98 -3.28
N LEU A 75 -10.43 3.46 -3.32
CA LEU A 75 -9.25 2.63 -3.08
C LEU A 75 -9.13 2.17 -1.62
N ILE A 76 -9.58 2.97 -0.65
CA ILE A 76 -9.50 2.63 0.78
C ILE A 76 -10.74 1.93 1.32
N ASP A 77 -11.81 1.84 0.53
CA ASP A 77 -13.02 1.12 0.94
C ASP A 77 -12.84 -0.39 0.74
N PRO A 78 -12.75 -1.19 1.82
CA PRO A 78 -12.51 -2.64 1.73
C PRO A 78 -13.70 -3.42 1.15
N GLU A 79 -14.89 -2.80 1.03
CA GLU A 79 -16.04 -3.40 0.37
C GLU A 79 -15.97 -3.25 -1.16
N ILE A 80 -15.20 -2.27 -1.64
CA ILE A 80 -15.06 -1.97 -3.07
C ILE A 80 -13.74 -2.46 -3.61
N THR A 81 -12.64 -2.25 -2.86
CA THR A 81 -11.28 -2.52 -3.31
C THR A 81 -10.52 -3.40 -2.33
N SER A 82 -9.93 -4.46 -2.86
CA SER A 82 -8.93 -5.26 -2.14
C SER A 82 -7.74 -5.58 -3.04
N VAL A 83 -6.61 -5.85 -2.42
CA VAL A 83 -5.36 -6.22 -3.10
C VAL A 83 -4.95 -7.63 -2.68
N ARG A 84 -4.50 -8.43 -3.63
CA ARG A 84 -3.84 -9.72 -3.41
C ARG A 84 -2.39 -9.62 -3.82
N ILE A 85 -1.50 -9.96 -2.89
CA ILE A 85 -0.07 -9.99 -3.17
C ILE A 85 0.28 -11.37 -3.69
N VAL A 86 0.87 -11.42 -4.89
CA VAL A 86 1.38 -12.66 -5.46
C VAL A 86 2.89 -12.67 -5.33
N ALA A 87 3.44 -13.72 -4.73
CA ALA A 87 4.86 -13.86 -4.43
C ALA A 87 5.35 -15.27 -4.78
N ASN A 88 6.57 -15.40 -5.27
CA ASN A 88 7.24 -16.69 -5.33
C ASN A 88 7.94 -16.97 -3.97
N PRO A 89 8.14 -18.23 -3.58
CA PRO A 89 8.76 -18.60 -2.31
C PRO A 89 10.30 -18.40 -2.34
N GLU A 90 10.72 -17.16 -2.58
CA GLU A 90 12.12 -16.73 -2.72
C GLU A 90 12.42 -15.56 -1.79
N LYS A 91 13.62 -15.54 -1.20
CA LYS A 91 14.01 -14.52 -0.20
C LYS A 91 13.88 -13.06 -0.70
N MET A 92 14.24 -12.81 -1.96
CA MET A 92 14.13 -11.46 -2.53
C MET A 92 12.68 -11.04 -2.71
N VAL A 93 11.85 -11.95 -3.25
CA VAL A 93 10.43 -11.72 -3.49
C VAL A 93 9.68 -11.53 -2.18
N LEU A 94 10.04 -12.29 -1.14
CA LEU A 94 9.49 -12.10 0.21
C LEU A 94 9.70 -10.67 0.72
N LYS A 95 10.92 -10.13 0.60
CA LYS A 95 11.22 -8.75 1.04
C LYS A 95 10.43 -7.70 0.26
N GLU A 96 10.27 -7.89 -1.05
CA GLU A 96 9.46 -6.98 -1.87
C GLU A 96 7.96 -7.07 -1.52
N SER A 97 7.46 -8.28 -1.24
CA SER A 97 6.09 -8.50 -0.79
C SER A 97 5.81 -7.85 0.58
N GLN A 98 6.76 -7.95 1.52
CA GLN A 98 6.69 -7.24 2.80
C GLN A 98 6.60 -5.72 2.61
N ARG A 99 7.41 -5.18 1.70
CA ARG A 99 7.40 -3.75 1.37
C ARG A 99 6.07 -3.34 0.74
N ALA A 100 5.58 -4.12 -0.22
CA ALA A 100 4.28 -3.87 -0.85
C ALA A 100 3.13 -3.89 0.17
N PHE A 101 3.10 -4.91 1.05
CA PHE A 101 2.12 -5.03 2.11
C PHE A 101 2.14 -3.82 3.06
N LEU A 102 3.32 -3.41 3.51
CA LEU A 102 3.47 -2.22 4.35
C LEU A 102 2.92 -0.98 3.63
N TYR A 103 3.25 -0.79 2.37
CA TYR A 103 2.81 0.38 1.62
C TYR A 103 1.29 0.41 1.41
N PHE A 104 0.66 -0.70 1.04
CA PHE A 104 -0.78 -0.76 0.92
C PHE A 104 -1.47 -0.43 2.25
N ASN A 105 -1.00 -0.99 3.35
CA ASN A 105 -1.53 -0.66 4.68
C ASN A 105 -1.34 0.83 5.03
N LEU A 106 -0.17 1.42 4.75
CA LEU A 106 0.10 2.83 4.99
C LEU A 106 -0.77 3.76 4.12
N PHE A 107 -1.15 3.34 2.92
CA PHE A 107 -2.10 4.08 2.07
C PHE A 107 -3.57 3.79 2.40
N GLY A 108 -3.83 2.93 3.36
CA GLY A 108 -5.19 2.58 3.75
C GLY A 108 -5.87 1.56 2.84
N VAL A 109 -5.13 0.93 1.93
CA VAL A 109 -5.65 -0.06 1.00
C VAL A 109 -5.64 -1.45 1.63
N ASN A 110 -6.77 -2.14 1.58
CA ASN A 110 -6.93 -3.46 2.16
C ASN A 110 -6.18 -4.53 1.35
N VAL A 111 -5.31 -5.30 2.03
CA VAL A 111 -4.72 -6.53 1.47
C VAL A 111 -5.47 -7.71 2.04
N ASP A 112 -6.20 -8.44 1.19
CA ASP A 112 -7.11 -9.50 1.61
C ASP A 112 -6.54 -10.91 1.52
N ALA A 113 -5.45 -11.11 0.76
CA ALA A 113 -4.77 -12.39 0.65
C ALA A 113 -3.33 -12.25 0.15
N VAL A 114 -2.52 -13.27 0.43
CA VAL A 114 -1.22 -13.50 -0.19
C VAL A 114 -1.26 -14.84 -0.93
N ILE A 115 -0.77 -14.86 -2.17
CA ILE A 115 -0.72 -16.06 -2.99
C ILE A 115 0.75 -16.40 -3.25
N VAL A 116 1.20 -17.51 -2.69
CA VAL A 116 2.55 -18.05 -2.94
C VAL A 116 2.50 -18.91 -4.19
N ASN A 117 3.02 -18.36 -5.27
CA ASN A 117 2.98 -18.98 -6.61
C ASN A 117 4.25 -19.80 -6.88
N LYS A 118 4.15 -20.74 -7.82
CA LYS A 118 5.25 -21.60 -8.29
C LYS A 118 5.89 -22.42 -7.17
N VAL A 119 5.07 -22.95 -6.28
CA VAL A 119 5.51 -23.89 -5.26
C VAL A 119 5.90 -25.21 -5.92
N LEU A 120 7.14 -25.67 -5.70
CA LEU A 120 7.58 -26.95 -6.27
C LEU A 120 6.69 -28.10 -5.79
N PRO A 121 6.17 -28.92 -6.69
CA PRO A 121 5.26 -30.00 -6.32
C PRO A 121 6.01 -31.14 -5.62
N PRO A 122 5.33 -31.93 -4.78
CA PRO A 122 5.95 -33.07 -4.10
C PRO A 122 6.59 -34.11 -5.05
N SER A 123 6.16 -34.18 -6.30
CA SER A 123 6.68 -35.08 -7.31
C SER A 123 8.19 -34.93 -7.57
N VAL A 124 8.76 -33.75 -7.25
CA VAL A 124 10.21 -33.52 -7.41
C VAL A 124 11.03 -33.87 -6.15
N GLU A 125 10.41 -34.40 -5.09
CA GLU A 125 11.06 -34.71 -3.82
C GLU A 125 12.21 -35.73 -3.97
N ASN A 126 12.04 -36.69 -4.85
CA ASN A 126 13.05 -37.72 -5.15
C ASN A 126 14.16 -37.24 -6.09
N CYS A 127 14.11 -35.98 -6.55
CA CYS A 127 15.14 -35.43 -7.40
C CYS A 127 16.19 -34.71 -6.54
N GLU A 128 17.41 -35.28 -6.48
CA GLU A 128 18.51 -34.74 -5.66
C GLU A 128 18.80 -33.26 -5.95
N HIS A 129 18.65 -32.83 -7.20
CA HIS A 129 18.85 -31.44 -7.61
C HIS A 129 17.87 -30.46 -6.93
N PHE A 130 16.65 -30.91 -6.67
CA PHE A 130 15.61 -30.06 -6.07
C PHE A 130 15.48 -30.19 -4.55
N SER A 131 16.16 -31.16 -3.93
CA SER A 131 16.03 -31.42 -2.48
C SER A 131 16.32 -30.19 -1.61
N LYS A 132 17.37 -29.44 -1.92
CA LYS A 132 17.72 -28.19 -1.21
C LYS A 132 16.72 -27.07 -1.46
N TRP A 133 16.19 -26.99 -2.68
CA TRP A 133 15.16 -26.02 -3.04
C TRP A 133 13.85 -26.27 -2.29
N LEU A 134 13.41 -27.50 -2.19
CA LEU A 134 12.21 -27.87 -1.43
C LEU A 134 12.31 -27.48 0.04
N LEU A 135 13.45 -27.76 0.69
CA LEU A 135 13.68 -27.37 2.08
C LEU A 135 13.67 -25.85 2.25
N THR A 136 14.33 -25.14 1.35
CA THR A 136 14.39 -23.67 1.39
C THR A 136 13.01 -23.05 1.16
N GLN A 137 12.28 -23.55 0.18
CA GLN A 137 10.94 -23.11 -0.15
C GLN A 137 9.95 -23.34 1.01
N LYS A 138 9.99 -24.52 1.66
CA LYS A 138 9.17 -24.82 2.82
C LYS A 138 9.34 -23.77 3.93
N ARG A 139 10.62 -23.44 4.25
CA ARG A 139 10.91 -22.37 5.22
C ARG A 139 10.35 -21.02 4.78
N HIS A 140 10.52 -20.64 3.51
CA HIS A 140 9.99 -19.38 3.02
C HIS A 140 8.46 -19.31 3.06
N ILE A 141 7.76 -20.41 2.82
CA ILE A 141 6.29 -20.47 2.94
C ILE A 141 5.87 -20.33 4.42
N GLU A 142 6.57 -20.98 5.34
CA GLU A 142 6.37 -20.82 6.78
C GLU A 142 6.60 -19.37 7.21
N ASP A 143 7.72 -18.76 6.78
CA ASP A 143 8.03 -17.35 7.02
C ASP A 143 6.94 -16.43 6.48
N ILE A 144 6.48 -16.64 5.24
CA ILE A 144 5.40 -15.88 4.63
C ILE A 144 4.12 -16.00 5.47
N SER A 145 3.74 -17.20 5.85
CA SER A 145 2.52 -17.44 6.63
C SER A 145 2.57 -16.74 8.00
N ALA A 146 3.72 -16.78 8.67
CA ALA A 146 3.91 -16.11 9.96
C ALA A 146 3.92 -14.58 9.81
N LEU A 147 4.60 -14.06 8.78
CA LEU A 147 4.77 -12.62 8.55
C LEU A 147 3.47 -11.92 8.15
N PHE A 148 2.64 -12.55 7.34
CA PHE A 148 1.40 -11.95 6.85
C PHE A 148 0.19 -12.26 7.73
N TYR A 149 0.32 -13.11 8.75
CA TYR A 149 -0.77 -13.36 9.70
C TYR A 149 -1.38 -12.04 10.22
N PRO A 150 -2.73 -11.91 10.31
CA PRO A 150 -3.77 -12.91 10.05
C PRO A 150 -4.31 -12.92 8.59
N VAL A 151 -3.65 -12.27 7.64
CA VAL A 151 -4.04 -12.31 6.22
C VAL A 151 -3.83 -13.75 5.70
N PRO A 152 -4.83 -14.38 5.07
CA PRO A 152 -4.71 -15.74 4.58
C PRO A 152 -3.67 -15.87 3.47
N VAL A 153 -2.94 -16.98 3.51
CA VAL A 153 -1.90 -17.32 2.53
C VAL A 153 -2.34 -18.57 1.77
N PHE A 154 -2.47 -18.42 0.46
CA PHE A 154 -2.74 -19.52 -0.46
C PHE A 154 -1.45 -19.95 -1.14
N THR A 155 -1.34 -21.25 -1.47
CA THR A 155 -0.19 -21.77 -2.18
C THR A 155 -0.64 -22.36 -3.52
N VAL A 156 0.17 -22.15 -4.57
CA VAL A 156 -0.11 -22.65 -5.92
C VAL A 156 1.09 -23.45 -6.41
N PRO A 157 0.93 -24.72 -6.77
CA PRO A 157 2.03 -25.50 -7.30
C PRO A 157 2.54 -24.94 -8.63
N LEU A 158 3.81 -25.17 -8.90
CA LEU A 158 4.35 -24.96 -10.24
C LEU A 158 3.66 -25.94 -11.18
N MET A 159 2.94 -25.38 -12.15
CA MET A 159 2.24 -26.18 -13.15
C MET A 159 3.24 -26.85 -14.09
N GLU A 160 2.84 -27.99 -14.65
CA GLU A 160 3.67 -28.76 -15.58
C GLU A 160 3.93 -28.03 -16.90
N ASP A 161 3.04 -27.07 -17.24
CA ASP A 161 3.10 -26.30 -18.47
C ASP A 161 2.50 -24.91 -18.28
N GLU A 162 2.56 -24.05 -19.29
CA GLU A 162 1.99 -22.70 -19.28
C GLU A 162 0.46 -22.72 -19.07
N VAL A 163 0.00 -21.77 -18.27
CA VAL A 163 -1.44 -21.60 -17.99
C VAL A 163 -2.05 -20.70 -19.05
N VAL A 164 -2.51 -21.31 -20.13
CA VAL A 164 -3.13 -20.62 -21.27
C VAL A 164 -4.51 -21.25 -21.56
N GLY A 165 -5.49 -20.40 -21.81
CA GLY A 165 -6.86 -20.81 -22.09
C GLY A 165 -7.72 -21.02 -20.85
N GLN A 166 -9.03 -21.10 -21.09
CA GLN A 166 -10.04 -21.10 -20.02
C GLN A 166 -9.91 -22.32 -19.11
N GLU A 167 -9.77 -23.50 -19.66
CA GLU A 167 -9.67 -24.77 -18.92
C GLU A 167 -8.52 -24.74 -17.90
N ARG A 168 -7.32 -24.32 -18.33
CA ARG A 168 -6.15 -24.22 -17.43
C ARG A 168 -6.29 -23.12 -16.37
N LEU A 169 -6.98 -22.02 -16.69
CA LEU A 169 -7.30 -20.98 -15.73
C LEU A 169 -8.32 -21.47 -14.68
N GLU A 170 -9.28 -22.29 -15.05
CA GLU A 170 -10.23 -22.93 -14.12
C GLU A 170 -9.50 -23.88 -13.17
N ILE A 171 -8.60 -24.74 -13.69
CA ILE A 171 -7.75 -25.61 -12.88
C ILE A 171 -6.92 -24.78 -11.89
N LEU A 172 -6.25 -23.71 -12.37
CA LEU A 172 -5.46 -22.82 -11.52
C LEU A 172 -6.32 -22.18 -10.43
N SER A 173 -7.51 -21.68 -10.78
CA SER A 173 -8.45 -21.09 -9.83
C SER A 173 -8.84 -22.08 -8.74
N HIS A 174 -9.15 -23.32 -9.12
CA HIS A 174 -9.49 -24.37 -8.16
C HIS A 174 -8.30 -24.75 -7.26
N LEU A 175 -7.09 -24.78 -7.79
CA LEU A 175 -5.87 -25.02 -7.01
C LEU A 175 -5.60 -23.92 -5.98
N ILE A 176 -5.97 -22.68 -6.28
CA ILE A 176 -5.79 -21.55 -5.35
C ILE A 176 -6.88 -21.51 -4.30
N TYR A 177 -8.14 -21.59 -4.72
CA TYR A 177 -9.31 -21.26 -3.90
C TYR A 177 -10.15 -22.45 -3.49
N GLY A 178 -9.91 -23.65 -4.07
CA GLY A 178 -10.79 -24.80 -3.90
C GLY A 178 -12.20 -24.45 -4.36
N ASP A 179 -13.19 -24.78 -3.53
CA ASP A 179 -14.59 -24.45 -3.77
C ASP A 179 -15.00 -23.04 -3.27
N THR A 180 -14.03 -22.25 -2.81
CA THR A 180 -14.31 -20.91 -2.31
C THR A 180 -14.39 -19.93 -3.47
N ASP A 181 -15.42 -19.06 -3.44
CA ASP A 181 -15.57 -18.00 -4.43
C ASP A 181 -14.33 -17.08 -4.47
N PRO A 182 -13.61 -17.02 -5.61
CA PRO A 182 -12.42 -16.16 -5.74
C PRO A 182 -12.73 -14.67 -5.64
N ILE A 183 -14.00 -14.26 -5.79
CA ILE A 183 -14.43 -12.86 -5.68
C ILE A 183 -14.56 -12.43 -4.21
N ARG A 184 -14.71 -13.39 -3.30
CA ARG A 184 -14.84 -13.11 -1.87
C ARG A 184 -13.62 -12.35 -1.35
N VAL A 185 -13.84 -11.32 -0.55
CA VAL A 185 -12.80 -10.68 0.25
C VAL A 185 -12.49 -11.57 1.46
N PHE A 186 -11.25 -12.08 1.53
CA PHE A 186 -10.85 -13.07 2.55
C PHE A 186 -10.50 -12.42 3.90
N TYR A 187 -10.11 -11.14 3.87
CA TYR A 187 -9.70 -10.41 5.06
C TYR A 187 -10.08 -8.93 4.92
N LYS A 188 -10.77 -8.35 5.93
CA LYS A 188 -11.37 -7.01 5.88
C LYS A 188 -10.99 -6.11 7.06
N GLU A 189 -9.84 -6.29 7.68
CA GLU A 189 -9.44 -5.34 8.71
C GLU A 189 -8.97 -4.02 8.10
N LYS A 190 -9.39 -2.93 8.74
CA LYS A 190 -8.92 -1.61 8.35
C LYS A 190 -7.42 -1.49 8.61
N PRO A 191 -6.65 -0.95 7.65
CA PRO A 191 -5.20 -0.81 7.82
C PRO A 191 -4.81 0.16 8.93
N TYR A 192 -5.72 1.06 9.34
CA TYR A 192 -5.56 1.90 10.53
C TYR A 192 -6.91 2.17 11.20
N GLU A 193 -6.86 2.42 12.50
CA GLU A 193 -8.03 2.76 13.32
C GLU A 193 -7.68 3.80 14.37
N PHE A 194 -8.71 4.48 14.86
CA PHE A 194 -8.62 5.46 15.95
C PHE A 194 -9.26 4.86 17.19
N ILE A 195 -8.46 4.61 18.21
CA ILE A 195 -8.88 4.01 19.49
C ILE A 195 -8.87 5.12 20.53
N GLU A 196 -9.95 5.28 21.28
CA GLU A 196 -10.00 6.18 22.42
C GLU A 196 -9.50 5.46 23.67
N GLU A 197 -8.51 6.02 24.34
CA GLU A 197 -7.90 5.42 25.53
C GLU A 197 -7.42 6.51 26.49
N ASN A 198 -7.80 6.38 27.77
CA ASN A 198 -7.35 7.25 28.88
C ASN A 198 -7.49 8.76 28.61
N GLY A 199 -8.56 9.20 27.95
CA GLY A 199 -8.79 10.61 27.60
C GLY A 199 -7.97 11.14 26.43
N GLY A 200 -7.21 10.29 25.77
CA GLY A 200 -6.49 10.53 24.54
C GLY A 200 -6.97 9.62 23.40
N TYR A 201 -6.23 9.62 22.30
CA TYR A 201 -6.49 8.72 21.18
C TYR A 201 -5.20 8.03 20.74
N ILE A 202 -5.34 6.79 20.29
CA ILE A 202 -4.27 6.05 19.64
C ILE A 202 -4.66 5.86 18.17
N ILE A 203 -3.77 6.26 17.25
CA ILE A 203 -3.84 5.79 15.87
C ILE A 203 -3.09 4.47 15.83
N ARG A 204 -3.79 3.37 15.59
CA ARG A 204 -3.20 2.05 15.39
C ARG A 204 -3.11 1.78 13.90
N LEU A 205 -1.90 1.75 13.36
CA LEU A 205 -1.61 1.54 11.95
C LEU A 205 -0.94 0.18 11.77
N LYS A 206 -1.50 -0.69 10.93
CA LYS A 206 -0.92 -2.00 10.64
C LYS A 206 0.38 -1.85 9.85
N ALA A 207 1.49 -2.21 10.45
CA ALA A 207 2.82 -2.01 9.89
C ALA A 207 3.82 -3.09 10.38
N PRO A 208 3.58 -4.38 10.09
CA PRO A 208 4.32 -5.49 10.70
C PRO A 208 5.81 -5.52 10.39
N PHE A 209 6.25 -4.79 9.36
CA PHE A 209 7.67 -4.76 8.94
C PHE A 209 8.35 -3.41 9.19
N LEU A 210 7.65 -2.52 9.88
CA LEU A 210 8.16 -1.20 10.20
C LEU A 210 9.27 -1.30 11.25
N THR A 211 10.36 -0.60 11.03
CA THR A 211 11.46 -0.46 11.98
C THR A 211 11.55 0.96 12.51
N LYS A 212 12.13 1.14 13.70
CA LYS A 212 12.35 2.48 14.27
C LYS A 212 13.30 3.33 13.44
N GLU A 213 14.22 2.68 12.75
CA GLU A 213 15.22 3.37 11.93
C GLU A 213 14.56 4.09 10.75
N GLY A 214 14.77 5.40 10.68
CA GLY A 214 14.20 6.24 9.63
C GLY A 214 12.71 6.53 9.78
N LEU A 215 12.08 6.15 10.92
CA LEU A 215 10.70 6.48 11.23
C LEU A 215 10.60 7.88 11.83
N SER A 216 9.72 8.71 11.29
CA SER A 216 9.28 9.95 11.91
C SER A 216 7.77 10.14 11.78
N VAL A 217 7.17 10.70 12.82
CA VAL A 217 5.74 11.00 12.88
C VAL A 217 5.61 12.50 13.13
N LEU A 218 4.93 13.18 12.22
CA LEU A 218 4.73 14.61 12.26
C LEU A 218 3.24 14.93 12.15
N LYS A 219 2.78 15.98 12.81
CA LYS A 219 1.46 16.53 12.58
C LYS A 219 1.54 17.69 11.60
N SER A 220 0.59 17.75 10.71
CA SER A 220 0.30 18.91 9.87
C SER A 220 -1.20 19.17 9.95
N GLU A 221 -1.67 20.34 9.53
CA GLU A 221 -3.07 20.75 9.64
C GLU A 221 -4.08 19.63 9.29
N GLY A 222 -4.63 19.00 10.32
CA GLY A 222 -5.65 17.97 10.20
C GLY A 222 -5.18 16.60 9.70
N GLU A 223 -3.89 16.30 9.75
CA GLU A 223 -3.35 15.00 9.36
C GLU A 223 -2.10 14.63 10.17
N ILE A 224 -1.84 13.32 10.29
CA ILE A 224 -0.58 12.76 10.77
C ILE A 224 0.21 12.29 9.56
N ILE A 225 1.45 12.74 9.48
CA ILE A 225 2.39 12.34 8.43
C ILE A 225 3.35 11.32 9.04
N VAL A 226 3.28 10.09 8.53
CA VAL A 226 4.23 9.02 8.86
C VAL A 226 5.27 8.96 7.76
N ARG A 227 6.54 9.17 8.11
CA ARG A 227 7.69 8.99 7.21
C ARG A 227 8.50 7.80 7.66
N TRP A 228 8.90 6.96 6.72
CA TRP A 228 9.80 5.84 6.95
C TRP A 228 10.67 5.63 5.71
N LYS A 229 11.97 5.84 5.85
CA LYS A 229 12.90 5.85 4.71
C LYS A 229 12.41 6.82 3.61
N ASN A 230 12.26 6.34 2.39
CA ASN A 230 11.77 7.13 1.23
C ASN A 230 10.24 7.22 1.13
N PHE A 231 9.54 6.68 2.14
CA PHE A 231 8.09 6.58 2.15
C PHE A 231 7.47 7.69 3.00
N LYS A 232 6.32 8.21 2.57
CA LYS A 232 5.53 9.22 3.28
C LYS A 232 4.05 8.88 3.15
N SER A 233 3.38 8.67 4.27
CA SER A 233 1.93 8.47 4.33
C SER A 233 1.24 9.61 5.05
N HIS A 234 0.01 9.91 4.63
CA HIS A 234 -0.84 10.94 5.19
C HIS A 234 -2.09 10.31 5.78
N VAL A 235 -2.19 10.25 7.10
CA VAL A 235 -3.36 9.76 7.83
C VAL A 235 -4.23 10.97 8.19
N LEU A 236 -5.37 11.10 7.51
CA LEU A 236 -6.30 12.19 7.77
C LEU A 236 -6.96 12.04 9.14
N LEU A 237 -6.89 13.09 9.95
CA LEU A 237 -7.56 13.13 11.25
C LEU A 237 -9.03 13.51 11.11
N PRO A 238 -9.95 12.74 11.72
CA PRO A 238 -11.32 13.18 11.92
C PRO A 238 -11.38 14.58 12.55
N ARG A 239 -12.43 15.34 12.29
CA ARG A 239 -12.57 16.72 12.81
C ARG A 239 -12.34 16.81 14.32
N ARG A 240 -12.85 15.83 15.09
CA ARG A 240 -12.70 15.75 16.56
C ARG A 240 -11.26 15.56 17.05
N LEU A 241 -10.35 15.11 16.21
CA LEU A 241 -8.94 14.83 16.56
C LEU A 241 -7.96 15.91 16.05
N ARG A 242 -8.45 16.95 15.41
CA ARG A 242 -7.58 18.00 14.84
C ARG A 242 -6.81 18.80 15.90
N ASP A 243 -7.38 18.91 17.10
CA ASP A 243 -6.77 19.64 18.24
C ASP A 243 -5.88 18.73 19.11
N TYR A 244 -5.68 17.47 18.70
CA TYR A 244 -4.81 16.54 19.41
C TYR A 244 -3.42 16.53 18.77
N GLU A 245 -2.39 16.48 19.62
CA GLU A 245 -0.97 16.45 19.21
C GLU A 245 -0.37 15.06 19.43
N PRO A 246 0.52 14.58 18.53
CA PRO A 246 1.26 13.34 18.75
C PRO A 246 2.28 13.55 19.88
N LYS A 247 2.16 12.75 20.93
CA LYS A 247 3.09 12.76 22.08
C LYS A 247 4.16 11.69 21.97
N GLY A 248 3.93 10.69 21.10
CA GLY A 248 4.90 9.62 20.88
C GLY A 248 4.37 8.59 19.92
N ALA A 249 5.25 7.69 19.52
CA ALA A 249 4.90 6.54 18.69
C ALA A 249 5.66 5.30 19.16
N LYS A 250 5.01 4.13 19.11
CA LYS A 250 5.58 2.84 19.47
C LYS A 250 5.27 1.80 18.41
N ILE A 251 6.23 0.96 18.09
CA ILE A 251 6.02 -0.21 17.24
C ILE A 251 5.87 -1.41 18.17
N GLU A 252 4.73 -2.08 18.10
CA GLU A 252 4.38 -3.20 18.97
C GLU A 252 3.38 -4.13 18.24
N ASP A 253 3.62 -5.44 18.30
CA ASP A 253 2.74 -6.49 17.75
C ASP A 253 2.40 -6.29 16.25
N GLY A 254 3.35 -5.78 15.47
CA GLY A 254 3.13 -5.51 14.04
C GLY A 254 2.32 -4.23 13.73
N TYR A 255 2.11 -3.39 14.74
CA TYR A 255 1.44 -2.10 14.57
C TYR A 255 2.33 -0.93 14.96
N LEU A 256 2.16 0.18 14.23
CA LEU A 256 2.61 1.49 14.68
C LEU A 256 1.47 2.14 15.46
N LYS A 257 1.66 2.30 16.77
CA LYS A 257 0.75 3.00 17.66
C LYS A 257 1.23 4.44 17.84
N ILE A 258 0.41 5.42 17.44
CA ILE A 258 0.72 6.85 17.58
C ILE A 258 -0.22 7.41 18.63
N PHE A 259 0.34 7.88 19.72
CA PHE A 259 -0.40 8.40 20.87
C PHE A 259 -0.72 9.88 20.65
N LEU A 260 -1.99 10.22 20.70
CA LEU A 260 -2.50 11.59 20.57
C LEU A 260 -3.06 12.05 21.92
N SER A 261 -2.66 13.25 22.36
CA SER A 261 -3.32 13.91 23.49
C SER A 261 -3.75 15.30 23.09
N LYS A 262 -4.71 15.84 23.83
CA LYS A 262 -5.16 17.22 23.65
C LYS A 262 -3.98 18.17 23.87
N ALA A 263 -3.85 19.17 23.00
CA ALA A 263 -2.79 20.16 23.09
C ALA A 263 -2.86 20.97 24.39
#